data_54cfdb2f246897bd57e662e15a9fa70f
#
_entry.id   54cfdb2f246897bd57e662e15a9fa70f
#
_cell.length_a   1.000
_cell.length_b   1.000
_cell.length_c   1.000
_cell.angle_alpha   90.00
_cell.angle_beta   90.00
_cell.angle_gamma   90.00
#
_symmetry.space_group_name_H-M   'P 1'
#
loop_
_entity.id
_entity.type
_entity.pdbx_description
1 polymer ?
#
loop_
_entity_poly.entity_id
_entity_poly.type
_entity_poly.pdbx_seq_one_letter_code
_entity_poly.pdbx_strand_id
1 'polypeptide(L)'
;MGYYDEISEGYNELHSGEQLKKLGVIFDKFDIRKDKVLDVGCGTAFYFGFFEDYTGVDNSLGMIEKSDANVIFGEAEKLLFKDDSFDTVISLSAIHNFDDPKKAVDEMKRVSRGKIIITVFKRAKNFKEIENLLKDFDRTEEDKDVIFYSVS
;
A
#
# COMPACT_ATOMS: atom_id res chain seq x y z
N MET A 1 -7.16 22.86 -3.16
CA MET A 1 -6.54 21.80 -3.95
C MET A 1 -6.35 20.56 -3.11
N GLY A 2 -6.58 19.40 -3.70
CA GLY A 2 -6.38 18.14 -3.01
C GLY A 2 -4.91 17.72 -2.94
N TYR A 3 -4.62 16.71 -2.13
CA TYR A 3 -3.28 16.16 -2.00
C TYR A 3 -2.72 15.64 -3.32
N TYR A 4 -3.58 15.13 -4.20
CA TYR A 4 -3.16 14.65 -5.51
C TYR A 4 -2.42 15.72 -6.31
N ASP A 5 -2.99 16.92 -6.40
CA ASP A 5 -2.39 18.03 -7.13
C ASP A 5 -1.10 18.48 -6.45
N GLU A 6 -1.13 18.62 -5.14
CA GLU A 6 0.01 19.08 -4.34
C GLU A 6 1.20 18.13 -4.46
N ILE A 7 0.97 16.82 -4.35
CA ILE A 7 2.02 15.81 -4.41
C ILE A 7 2.59 15.65 -5.82
N SER A 8 1.74 15.68 -6.85
CA SER A 8 2.15 15.39 -8.21
C SER A 8 2.93 16.52 -8.88
N GLU A 9 2.78 17.75 -8.41
CA GLU A 9 3.25 18.95 -9.09
C GLU A 9 4.76 19.08 -9.20
N GLY A 10 5.53 18.62 -8.26
CA GLY A 10 6.97 18.81 -8.21
C GLY A 10 7.82 17.59 -8.54
N TYR A 11 7.24 16.53 -9.07
CA TYR A 11 7.96 15.27 -9.19
C TYR A 11 8.13 14.83 -10.65
N ASN A 12 9.40 14.66 -11.08
CA ASN A 12 9.74 14.41 -12.49
C ASN A 12 10.15 12.97 -12.81
N GLU A 13 10.40 12.12 -11.83
CA GLU A 13 10.76 10.72 -12.09
C GLU A 13 9.50 9.90 -12.33
N LEU A 14 9.44 9.19 -13.46
CA LEU A 14 8.22 8.51 -13.90
C LEU A 14 7.66 7.54 -12.85
N HIS A 15 8.48 6.61 -12.37
CA HIS A 15 8.02 5.60 -11.41
C HIS A 15 7.57 6.23 -10.10
N SER A 16 8.39 7.10 -9.54
CA SER A 16 8.07 7.78 -8.28
C SER A 16 6.88 8.71 -8.43
N GLY A 17 6.78 9.38 -9.60
CA GLY A 17 5.64 10.23 -9.91
C GLY A 17 4.32 9.46 -9.93
N GLU A 18 4.31 8.25 -10.50
CA GLU A 18 3.13 7.39 -10.51
C GLU A 18 2.70 6.97 -9.11
N GLN A 19 3.66 6.62 -8.24
CA GLN A 19 3.37 6.26 -6.86
C GLN A 19 2.81 7.45 -6.07
N LEU A 20 3.39 8.64 -6.26
CA LEU A 20 2.91 9.84 -5.60
C LEU A 20 1.51 10.23 -6.06
N LYS A 21 1.19 10.06 -7.34
CA LYS A 21 -0.16 10.30 -7.85
C LYS A 21 -1.19 9.39 -7.20
N LYS A 22 -0.87 8.11 -7.04
CA LYS A 22 -1.75 7.16 -6.34
C LYS A 22 -1.98 7.57 -4.90
N LEU A 23 -0.91 7.95 -4.19
CA LEU A 23 -1.02 8.43 -2.82
C LEU A 23 -1.89 9.68 -2.72
N GLY A 24 -1.74 10.61 -3.66
CA GLY A 24 -2.57 11.79 -3.71
C GLY A 24 -4.05 11.46 -3.81
N VAL A 25 -4.41 10.52 -4.67
CA VAL A 25 -5.78 10.03 -4.80
C VAL A 25 -6.26 9.40 -3.50
N ILE A 26 -5.42 8.59 -2.86
CA ILE A 26 -5.73 7.93 -1.59
C ILE A 26 -5.96 8.98 -0.49
N PHE A 27 -5.08 9.96 -0.36
CA PHE A 27 -5.20 11.00 0.66
C PHE A 27 -6.41 11.92 0.45
N ASP A 28 -6.83 12.13 -0.80
CA ASP A 28 -8.04 12.89 -1.08
C ASP A 28 -9.30 12.13 -0.68
N LYS A 29 -9.24 10.80 -0.69
CA LYS A 29 -10.38 9.94 -0.36
C LYS A 29 -10.41 9.51 1.11
N PHE A 30 -9.25 9.29 1.72
CA PHE A 30 -9.14 8.73 3.06
C PHE A 30 -8.25 9.61 3.94
N ASP A 31 -8.71 9.86 5.15
CA ASP A 31 -7.93 10.61 6.16
C ASP A 31 -7.06 9.62 6.95
N ILE A 32 -5.88 9.31 6.41
CA ILE A 32 -5.00 8.29 6.99
C ILE A 32 -3.60 8.80 7.36
N ARG A 33 -3.29 10.06 7.11
CA ARG A 33 -1.92 10.58 7.34
C ARG A 33 -1.50 10.53 8.80
N LYS A 34 -2.44 10.63 9.72
CA LYS A 34 -2.19 10.58 11.18
C LYS A 34 -2.37 9.18 11.77
N ASP A 35 -2.85 8.24 10.98
CA ASP A 35 -3.04 6.86 11.42
C ASP A 35 -1.70 6.16 11.63
N LYS A 36 -1.71 5.13 12.47
CA LYS A 36 -0.61 4.18 12.53
C LYS A 36 -0.72 3.26 11.31
N VAL A 37 0.20 3.43 10.37
CA VAL A 37 0.13 2.79 9.05
C VAL A 37 1.17 1.71 8.89
N LEU A 38 0.74 0.56 8.38
CA LEU A 38 1.63 -0.50 7.88
C LEU A 38 1.55 -0.52 6.36
N ASP A 39 2.71 -0.52 5.71
CA ASP A 39 2.83 -0.58 4.26
C ASP A 39 3.49 -1.91 3.86
N VAL A 40 2.71 -2.80 3.25
CA VAL A 40 3.15 -4.16 2.93
C VAL A 40 3.67 -4.23 1.50
N GLY A 41 4.94 -4.64 1.36
CA GLY A 41 5.63 -4.61 0.07
C GLY A 41 6.06 -3.21 -0.31
N CYS A 42 6.63 -2.48 0.63
CA CYS A 42 6.83 -1.03 0.52
C CYS A 42 8.03 -0.61 -0.36
N GLY A 43 8.93 -1.53 -0.72
CA GLY A 43 10.15 -1.18 -1.42
C GLY A 43 11.00 -0.19 -0.62
N THR A 44 11.46 0.88 -1.26
CA THR A 44 12.25 1.92 -0.58
C THR A 44 11.39 2.85 0.28
N ALA A 45 10.07 2.81 0.09
CA ALA A 45 9.12 3.64 0.84
C ALA A 45 9.50 5.13 0.85
N PHE A 46 9.94 5.64 -0.30
CA PHE A 46 10.45 7.03 -0.41
C PHE A 46 9.41 8.07 -0.01
N TYR A 47 8.12 7.71 0.01
CA TYR A 47 6.98 8.58 0.35
C TYR A 47 6.61 8.55 1.85
N PHE A 48 7.41 7.87 2.68
CA PHE A 48 7.06 7.66 4.10
C PHE A 48 6.84 8.97 4.87
N GLY A 49 7.48 10.05 4.46
CA GLY A 49 7.36 11.36 5.12
C GLY A 49 5.98 11.99 5.04
N PHE A 50 5.10 11.47 4.18
CA PHE A 50 3.70 11.93 4.13
C PHE A 50 2.86 11.36 5.27
N PHE A 51 3.37 10.38 6.02
CA PHE A 51 2.67 9.76 7.16
C PHE A 51 3.35 10.17 8.47
N GLU A 52 2.56 10.31 9.53
CA GLU A 52 3.10 10.63 10.85
C GLU A 52 3.64 9.41 11.59
N ASP A 53 3.06 8.23 11.37
CA ASP A 53 3.46 6.98 12.02
C ASP A 53 3.48 5.86 11.00
N TYR A 54 4.64 5.62 10.42
CA TYR A 54 4.82 4.72 9.28
C TYR A 54 5.73 3.54 9.63
N THR A 55 5.28 2.34 9.27
CA THR A 55 6.10 1.13 9.28
C THR A 55 5.93 0.42 7.93
N GLY A 56 7.02 0.06 7.29
CA GLY A 56 7.01 -0.71 6.05
C GLY A 56 7.53 -2.12 6.26
N VAL A 57 7.07 -3.05 5.45
CA VAL A 57 7.59 -4.42 5.37
C VAL A 57 7.94 -4.74 3.93
N ASP A 58 9.13 -5.28 3.73
CA ASP A 58 9.58 -5.73 2.42
C ASP A 58 10.48 -6.95 2.57
N ASN A 59 10.50 -7.82 1.58
CA ASN A 59 11.36 -9.01 1.58
C ASN A 59 12.65 -8.81 0.79
N SER A 60 12.96 -7.61 0.39
CA SER A 60 14.19 -7.27 -0.32
C SER A 60 15.14 -6.48 0.58
N LEU A 61 16.26 -7.10 0.97
CA LEU A 61 17.30 -6.43 1.74
C LEU A 61 17.86 -5.22 0.98
N GLY A 62 17.98 -5.33 -0.35
CA GLY A 62 18.45 -4.23 -1.17
C GLY A 62 17.56 -3.00 -1.10
N MET A 63 16.25 -3.20 -1.09
CA MET A 63 15.31 -2.09 -0.93
C MET A 63 15.39 -1.47 0.46
N ILE A 64 15.49 -2.31 1.49
CA ILE A 64 15.59 -1.85 2.88
C ILE A 64 16.84 -1.00 3.08
N GLU A 65 17.97 -1.43 2.53
CA GLU A 65 19.24 -0.71 2.62
C GLU A 65 19.18 0.68 1.99
N LYS A 66 18.35 0.85 0.96
CA LYS A 66 18.18 2.12 0.26
C LYS A 66 17.13 3.02 0.91
N SER A 67 16.42 2.54 1.91
CA SER A 67 15.30 3.26 2.50
C SER A 67 15.73 4.08 3.71
N ASP A 68 15.20 5.29 3.82
CA ASP A 68 15.32 6.13 5.01
C ASP A 68 14.14 5.94 5.97
N ALA A 69 13.15 5.14 5.56
CA ALA A 69 11.96 4.87 6.35
C ALA A 69 12.19 3.74 7.35
N ASN A 70 11.25 3.59 8.28
CA ASN A 70 11.20 2.45 9.20
C ASN A 70 10.69 1.22 8.44
N VAL A 71 11.60 0.49 7.80
CA VAL A 71 11.27 -0.70 7.02
C VAL A 71 11.86 -1.93 7.69
N ILE A 72 11.02 -2.94 7.86
CA ILE A 72 11.37 -4.21 8.49
C ILE A 72 11.41 -5.28 7.40
N PHE A 73 12.44 -6.14 7.43
CA PHE A 73 12.48 -7.32 6.58
C PHE A 73 11.38 -8.31 7.01
N GLY A 74 10.59 -8.78 6.05
CA GLY A 74 9.55 -9.76 6.34
C GLY A 74 8.76 -10.15 5.11
N GLU A 75 7.94 -11.17 5.27
CA GLU A 75 7.07 -11.69 4.23
C GLU A 75 5.65 -11.18 4.41
N ALA A 76 5.02 -10.76 3.31
CA ALA A 76 3.64 -10.31 3.33
C ALA A 76 2.68 -11.41 3.80
N GLU A 77 3.03 -12.66 3.53
CA GLU A 77 2.23 -13.84 3.86
C GLU A 77 2.32 -14.25 5.33
N LYS A 78 3.26 -13.68 6.07
CA LYS A 78 3.45 -13.99 7.48
C LYS A 78 3.99 -12.77 8.21
N LEU A 79 3.09 -11.87 8.59
CA LEU A 79 3.46 -10.63 9.27
C LEU A 79 3.69 -10.91 10.77
N LEU A 80 4.81 -10.41 11.29
CA LEU A 80 5.21 -10.63 12.69
C LEU A 80 4.67 -9.53 13.60
N PHE A 81 3.42 -9.14 13.39
CA PHE A 81 2.71 -8.18 14.22
C PHE A 81 1.49 -8.85 14.84
N LYS A 82 1.07 -8.33 15.97
CA LYS A 82 -0.16 -8.80 16.65
C LYS A 82 -1.40 -8.41 15.85
N ASP A 83 -2.50 -9.10 16.11
CA ASP A 83 -3.80 -8.73 15.57
C ASP A 83 -4.12 -7.27 15.90
N ASP A 84 -4.78 -6.59 14.99
CA ASP A 84 -5.27 -5.23 15.20
C ASP A 84 -4.19 -4.23 15.66
N SER A 85 -2.97 -4.37 15.12
CA SER A 85 -1.82 -3.51 15.50
C SER A 85 -1.80 -2.16 14.80
N PHE A 86 -2.46 -2.03 13.66
CA PHE A 86 -2.40 -0.82 12.83
C PHE A 86 -3.78 -0.27 12.53
N ASP A 87 -3.91 1.06 12.50
CA ASP A 87 -5.16 1.72 12.13
C ASP A 87 -5.47 1.48 10.66
N THR A 88 -4.45 1.52 9.82
CA THR A 88 -4.55 1.37 8.37
C THR A 88 -3.41 0.50 7.85
N VAL A 89 -3.76 -0.42 6.96
CA VAL A 89 -2.77 -1.21 6.22
C VAL A 89 -2.89 -0.84 4.74
N ILE A 90 -1.77 -0.50 4.13
CA ILE A 90 -1.70 -0.19 2.70
C ILE A 90 -0.77 -1.16 1.99
N SER A 91 -1.02 -1.40 0.71
CA SER A 91 -0.12 -2.12 -0.17
C SER A 91 -0.25 -1.54 -1.57
N LEU A 92 0.79 -0.89 -2.06
CA LEU A 92 0.76 -0.09 -3.27
C LEU A 92 1.46 -0.79 -4.42
N SER A 93 0.68 -1.33 -5.36
CA SER A 93 1.19 -2.00 -6.57
C SER A 93 2.22 -3.10 -6.28
N ALA A 94 1.98 -3.86 -5.22
CA ALA A 94 2.91 -4.91 -4.77
C ALA A 94 2.29 -6.30 -4.75
N ILE A 95 0.98 -6.39 -4.51
CA ILE A 95 0.31 -7.67 -4.27
C ILE A 95 0.45 -8.66 -5.44
N HIS A 96 0.55 -8.18 -6.67
CA HIS A 96 0.69 -9.04 -7.84
C HIS A 96 2.04 -9.78 -7.88
N ASN A 97 3.01 -9.35 -7.07
CA ASN A 97 4.33 -9.98 -6.95
C ASN A 97 4.47 -10.90 -5.73
N PHE A 98 3.46 -10.97 -4.87
CA PHE A 98 3.51 -11.83 -3.69
C PHE A 98 3.38 -13.30 -4.09
N ASP A 99 4.09 -14.19 -3.39
CA ASP A 99 4.05 -15.63 -3.65
C ASP A 99 2.65 -16.21 -3.41
N ASP A 100 1.97 -15.73 -2.37
CA ASP A 100 0.62 -16.16 -2.03
C ASP A 100 -0.24 -14.94 -1.69
N PRO A 101 -0.85 -14.30 -2.71
CA PRO A 101 -1.67 -13.10 -2.48
C PRO A 101 -2.81 -13.31 -1.49
N LYS A 102 -3.44 -14.49 -1.48
CA LYS A 102 -4.53 -14.78 -0.55
C LYS A 102 -4.05 -14.71 0.90
N LYS A 103 -2.94 -15.36 1.21
CA LYS A 103 -2.35 -15.30 2.56
C LYS A 103 -1.97 -13.88 2.94
N ALA A 104 -1.41 -13.12 1.99
CA ALA A 104 -1.05 -11.73 2.24
C ALA A 104 -2.28 -10.89 2.61
N VAL A 105 -3.38 -11.04 1.88
CA VAL A 105 -4.63 -10.34 2.18
C VAL A 105 -5.17 -10.74 3.56
N ASP A 106 -5.15 -12.04 3.88
CA ASP A 106 -5.58 -12.52 5.18
C ASP A 106 -4.76 -11.90 6.32
N GLU A 107 -3.43 -11.78 6.13
CA GLU A 107 -2.55 -11.14 7.11
C GLU A 107 -2.82 -9.65 7.23
N MET A 108 -3.04 -8.96 6.11
CA MET A 108 -3.40 -7.53 6.14
C MET A 108 -4.70 -7.32 6.93
N LYS A 109 -5.69 -8.17 6.71
CA LYS A 109 -6.96 -8.12 7.47
C LYS A 109 -6.74 -8.37 8.95
N ARG A 110 -5.86 -9.31 9.30
CA ARG A 110 -5.59 -9.66 10.69
C ARG A 110 -4.96 -8.50 11.46
N VAL A 111 -3.98 -7.82 10.87
CA VAL A 111 -3.23 -6.77 11.57
C VAL A 111 -3.88 -5.39 11.50
N SER A 112 -4.91 -5.21 10.68
CA SER A 112 -5.63 -3.94 10.56
C SER A 112 -6.77 -3.84 11.57
N ARG A 113 -6.88 -2.68 12.21
CA ARG A 113 -8.01 -2.35 13.09
C ARG A 113 -9.21 -1.79 12.31
N GLY A 114 -9.00 -1.29 11.10
CA GLY A 114 -10.11 -0.62 10.44
C GLY A 114 -9.99 -0.47 8.94
N LYS A 115 -8.88 0.05 8.44
CA LYS A 115 -8.78 0.40 7.02
C LYS A 115 -7.73 -0.47 6.32
N ILE A 116 -8.07 -0.93 5.11
CA ILE A 116 -7.14 -1.63 4.23
C ILE A 116 -7.27 -1.00 2.85
N ILE A 117 -6.15 -0.61 2.26
CA ILE A 117 -6.12 0.01 0.94
C ILE A 117 -5.07 -0.71 0.11
N ILE A 118 -5.48 -1.33 -0.99
CA ILE A 118 -4.61 -2.12 -1.85
C ILE A 118 -4.75 -1.60 -3.28
N THR A 119 -3.65 -1.18 -3.89
CA THR A 119 -3.67 -0.82 -5.30
C THR A 119 -3.10 -1.96 -6.13
N VAL A 120 -3.74 -2.23 -7.25
CA VAL A 120 -3.36 -3.32 -8.14
C VAL A 120 -3.18 -2.79 -9.55
N PHE A 121 -2.04 -3.09 -10.15
CA PHE A 121 -1.74 -2.70 -11.52
C PHE A 121 -2.71 -3.39 -12.49
N LYS A 122 -3.42 -2.60 -13.29
CA LYS A 122 -4.45 -3.11 -14.22
C LYS A 122 -3.92 -4.13 -15.21
N ARG A 123 -2.65 -4.01 -15.61
CA ARG A 123 -2.00 -4.89 -16.59
C ARG A 123 -1.24 -6.06 -15.96
N ALA A 124 -1.34 -6.27 -14.65
CA ALA A 124 -0.72 -7.43 -14.02
C ALA A 124 -1.31 -8.72 -14.61
N LYS A 125 -0.46 -9.71 -14.84
CA LYS A 125 -0.89 -10.99 -15.43
C LYS A 125 -1.93 -11.70 -14.57
N ASN A 126 -1.82 -11.59 -13.26
CA ASN A 126 -2.73 -12.20 -12.29
C ASN A 126 -3.79 -11.22 -11.78
N PHE A 127 -4.06 -10.14 -12.51
CA PHE A 127 -5.02 -9.13 -12.07
C PHE A 127 -6.39 -9.74 -11.74
N LYS A 128 -6.90 -10.63 -12.60
CA LYS A 128 -8.22 -11.24 -12.38
C LYS A 128 -8.27 -12.11 -11.14
N GLU A 129 -7.21 -12.84 -10.85
CA GLU A 129 -7.09 -13.64 -9.63
C GLU A 129 -7.16 -12.73 -8.40
N ILE A 130 -6.39 -11.64 -8.41
CA ILE A 130 -6.37 -10.67 -7.30
C ILE A 130 -7.71 -9.96 -7.18
N GLU A 131 -8.29 -9.55 -8.28
CA GLU A 131 -9.62 -8.94 -8.32
C GLU A 131 -10.64 -9.85 -7.64
N ASN A 132 -10.60 -11.14 -7.94
CA ASN A 132 -11.48 -12.12 -7.30
C ASN A 132 -11.24 -12.25 -5.79
N LEU A 133 -9.99 -12.22 -5.35
CA LEU A 133 -9.65 -12.22 -3.93
C LEU A 133 -10.21 -11.00 -3.20
N LEU A 134 -10.32 -9.88 -3.89
CA LEU A 134 -10.75 -8.61 -3.32
C LEU A 134 -12.19 -8.26 -3.70
N LYS A 135 -12.99 -9.24 -4.12
CA LYS A 135 -14.35 -9.01 -4.58
C LYS A 135 -15.28 -8.38 -3.55
N ASP A 136 -14.98 -8.56 -2.27
CA ASP A 136 -15.77 -7.98 -1.18
C ASP A 136 -15.30 -6.58 -0.78
N PHE A 137 -14.21 -6.11 -1.37
CA PHE A 137 -13.72 -4.75 -1.18
C PHE A 137 -14.47 -3.79 -2.09
N ASP A 138 -14.60 -2.55 -1.66
CA ASP A 138 -14.99 -1.46 -2.55
C ASP A 138 -13.83 -1.14 -3.49
N ARG A 139 -14.10 -0.43 -4.59
CA ARG A 139 -13.05 -0.11 -5.54
C ARG A 139 -13.28 1.24 -6.20
N THR A 140 -12.17 1.87 -6.58
CA THR A 140 -12.20 3.06 -7.42
C THR A 140 -11.05 2.97 -8.43
N GLU A 141 -11.22 3.60 -9.57
CA GLU A 141 -10.21 3.58 -10.62
C GLU A 141 -9.20 4.71 -10.44
N GLU A 142 -7.95 4.40 -10.68
CA GLU A 142 -6.87 5.35 -10.87
C GLU A 142 -6.33 5.11 -12.28
N ASP A 143 -5.42 5.92 -12.79
CA ASP A 143 -4.95 5.84 -14.18
C ASP A 143 -4.46 4.43 -14.55
N LYS A 144 -3.49 3.90 -13.83
CA LYS A 144 -2.87 2.60 -14.13
C LYS A 144 -3.30 1.49 -13.18
N ASP A 145 -3.88 1.85 -12.06
CA ASP A 145 -4.21 0.91 -10.99
C ASP A 145 -5.69 0.98 -10.65
N VAL A 146 -6.17 -0.11 -10.08
CA VAL A 146 -7.45 -0.11 -9.36
C VAL A 146 -7.12 -0.02 -7.88
N ILE A 147 -7.82 0.84 -7.17
CA ILE A 147 -7.70 0.99 -5.72
C ILE A 147 -8.83 0.23 -5.07
N PHE A 148 -8.48 -0.85 -4.38
CA PHE A 148 -9.43 -1.63 -3.58
C PHE A 148 -9.34 -1.18 -2.13
N TYR A 149 -10.47 -1.04 -1.46
CA TYR A 149 -10.45 -0.59 -0.07
C TYR A 149 -11.56 -1.22 0.76
N SER A 150 -11.26 -1.37 2.03
CA SER A 150 -12.21 -1.82 3.04
C SER A 150 -12.06 -0.91 4.27
N VAL A 151 -13.17 -0.34 4.71
CA VAL A 151 -13.19 0.57 5.86
C VAL A 151 -14.23 0.06 6.85
N SER A 152 -13.81 -0.20 8.09
CA SER A 152 -14.71 -0.67 9.13
C SER A 152 -14.70 0.21 10.36
#